data_b0f458f73458ab1eb2da92d8bfdc0a0c
#
_entry.id   b0f458f73458ab1eb2da92d8bfdc0a0c
#
_cell.length_a   1.000
_cell.length_b   1.000
_cell.length_c   1.000
_cell.angle_alpha   90.00
_cell.angle_beta   90.00
_cell.angle_gamma   90.00
#
_symmetry.space_group_name_H-M   'P 1'
#
loop_
_entity.id
_entity.type
_entity.pdbx_description
1 polymer ?
#
loop_
_entity_poly.entity_id
_entity_poly.type
_entity_poly.pdbx_seq_one_letter_code
_entity_poly.pdbx_strand_id
1 'polypeptide(L)'
;MKKIKNRMKYLPSLCFLLLSPLSLKAQSEQPIEVKEAYKYVGETKIVCGRIVSTKYLKRASGGPIFLNFGRDYPNQQMTGLIWFGRFSEYFTYKPEKFLKRKNVCVKGYISEHEGKTQMEIRTEKQIKLRE
;
A
#
# COMPACT_ATOMS: atom_id res chain seq x y z
N MET A 1 18.75 76.97 -23.31
CA MET A 1 19.19 75.53 -23.36
C MET A 1 18.29 74.73 -22.53
N LYS A 2 17.56 73.89 -23.19
CA LYS A 2 16.60 72.95 -22.52
C LYS A 2 17.30 71.65 -22.22
N LYS A 3 17.52 71.38 -20.98
CA LYS A 3 17.99 70.04 -20.57
C LYS A 3 16.81 69.10 -20.60
N ILE A 4 16.87 68.19 -21.51
CA ILE A 4 15.93 67.10 -21.55
C ILE A 4 16.35 66.10 -20.44
N LYS A 5 15.64 66.13 -19.34
CA LYS A 5 15.77 65.08 -18.33
C LYS A 5 15.07 63.84 -18.84
N ASN A 6 15.83 62.95 -19.45
CA ASN A 6 15.37 61.64 -19.66
C ASN A 6 15.20 60.93 -18.28
N ARG A 7 14.03 61.06 -17.75
CA ARG A 7 13.64 60.19 -16.68
C ARG A 7 13.37 58.82 -17.27
N MET A 8 14.41 58.02 -17.36
CA MET A 8 14.22 56.60 -17.48
C MET A 8 13.52 56.12 -16.23
N LYS A 9 12.24 55.99 -16.32
CA LYS A 9 11.48 55.25 -15.31
C LYS A 9 11.84 53.80 -15.48
N TYR A 10 12.82 53.35 -14.73
CA TYR A 10 13.00 51.94 -14.49
C TYR A 10 11.79 51.50 -13.71
N LEU A 11 10.83 50.95 -14.41
CA LEU A 11 9.87 50.08 -13.77
C LEU A 11 10.68 48.90 -13.26
N PRO A 12 10.79 48.71 -11.93
CA PRO A 12 11.28 47.43 -11.47
C PRO A 12 10.33 46.42 -12.01
N SER A 13 10.82 45.67 -12.94
CA SER A 13 10.17 44.39 -13.29
C SER A 13 10.14 43.61 -12.00
N LEU A 14 9.06 43.76 -11.25
CA LEU A 14 8.73 42.86 -10.19
C LEU A 14 8.49 41.53 -10.89
N CYS A 15 9.56 40.75 -11.07
CA CYS A 15 9.44 39.34 -11.21
C CYS A 15 8.83 38.84 -9.90
N PHE A 16 7.52 38.88 -9.84
CA PHE A 16 6.79 38.00 -8.97
C PHE A 16 7.11 36.62 -9.48
N LEU A 17 8.22 36.04 -9.00
CA LEU A 17 8.33 34.62 -8.87
C LEU A 17 7.17 34.24 -7.97
N LEU A 18 6.05 33.96 -8.61
CA LEU A 18 5.02 33.17 -8.00
C LEU A 18 5.68 31.82 -7.73
N LEU A 19 6.40 31.74 -6.63
CA LEU A 19 6.63 30.52 -5.92
C LEU A 19 5.24 30.06 -5.51
N SER A 20 4.57 29.42 -6.46
CA SER A 20 3.46 28.56 -6.12
C SER A 20 4.02 27.65 -5.04
N PRO A 21 3.49 27.69 -3.81
CA PRO A 21 3.83 26.62 -2.89
C PRO A 21 3.43 25.37 -3.64
N LEU A 22 4.42 24.59 -4.05
CA LEU A 22 4.22 23.19 -4.30
C LEU A 22 3.61 22.68 -3.00
N SER A 23 2.29 22.73 -2.93
CA SER A 23 1.57 21.95 -1.97
C SER A 23 1.95 20.50 -2.29
N LEU A 24 3.02 20.05 -1.67
CA LEU A 24 3.20 18.65 -1.40
C LEU A 24 1.99 18.29 -0.55
N LYS A 25 0.85 18.04 -1.23
CA LYS A 25 -0.19 17.24 -0.65
C LYS A 25 0.51 15.92 -0.37
N ALA A 26 0.91 15.73 0.89
CA ALA A 26 1.14 14.42 1.39
C ALA A 26 -0.13 13.66 0.99
N GLN A 27 -0.02 12.86 -0.08
CA GLN A 27 -1.10 11.99 -0.46
C GLN A 27 -1.22 11.02 0.69
N SER A 28 -2.16 11.29 1.60
CA SER A 28 -2.60 10.29 2.55
C SER A 28 -3.02 9.11 1.68
N GLU A 29 -2.28 8.01 1.78
CA GLU A 29 -2.59 6.79 1.05
C GLU A 29 -3.99 6.36 1.46
N GLN A 30 -4.97 6.57 0.58
CA GLN A 30 -6.32 6.14 0.81
C GLN A 30 -6.36 4.61 0.73
N PRO A 31 -6.81 3.95 1.81
CA PRO A 31 -6.98 2.50 1.75
C PRO A 31 -8.03 2.12 0.71
N ILE A 32 -7.80 0.99 0.06
CA ILE A 32 -8.76 0.40 -0.86
C ILE A 32 -9.37 -0.85 -0.23
N GLU A 33 -10.61 -1.17 -0.59
CA GLU A 33 -11.24 -2.41 -0.17
C GLU A 33 -10.70 -3.59 -1.00
N VAL A 34 -10.56 -4.74 -0.37
CA VAL A 34 -9.97 -5.93 -0.99
C VAL A 34 -10.67 -6.36 -2.28
N LYS A 35 -11.99 -6.14 -2.38
CA LYS A 35 -12.76 -6.43 -3.60
C LYS A 35 -12.28 -5.63 -4.82
N GLU A 36 -11.62 -4.51 -4.59
CA GLU A 36 -11.08 -3.63 -5.63
C GLU A 36 -9.60 -3.86 -5.91
N ALA A 37 -8.93 -4.70 -5.13
CA ALA A 37 -7.47 -4.88 -5.20
C ALA A 37 -6.99 -5.30 -6.60
N TYR A 38 -7.77 -6.08 -7.32
CA TYR A 38 -7.42 -6.54 -8.68
C TYR A 38 -7.19 -5.39 -9.67
N LYS A 39 -7.77 -4.21 -9.42
CA LYS A 39 -7.61 -3.02 -10.26
C LYS A 39 -6.24 -2.35 -10.08
N TYR A 40 -5.53 -2.70 -9.02
CA TYR A 40 -4.29 -2.03 -8.60
C TYR A 40 -3.06 -2.93 -8.68
N VAL A 41 -3.12 -4.00 -9.48
CA VAL A 41 -1.96 -4.87 -9.73
C VAL A 41 -0.81 -4.03 -10.27
N GLY A 42 0.38 -4.19 -9.68
CA GLY A 42 1.56 -3.40 -10.01
C GLY A 42 1.77 -2.16 -9.15
N GLU A 43 0.89 -1.91 -8.18
CA GLU A 43 0.96 -0.75 -7.29
C GLU A 43 1.10 -1.18 -5.82
N THR A 44 1.73 -0.33 -5.03
CA THR A 44 1.76 -0.48 -3.57
C THR A 44 0.57 0.26 -2.97
N LYS A 45 -0.27 -0.47 -2.25
CA LYS A 45 -1.51 0.04 -1.67
C LYS A 45 -1.71 -0.46 -0.26
N ILE A 46 -2.55 0.24 0.49
CA ILE A 46 -3.14 -0.27 1.72
C ILE A 46 -4.46 -0.94 1.33
N VAL A 47 -4.56 -2.23 1.54
CA VAL A 47 -5.74 -3.03 1.20
C VAL A 47 -6.42 -3.48 2.49
N CYS A 48 -7.69 -3.17 2.63
CA CYS A 48 -8.48 -3.53 3.80
C CYS A 48 -9.50 -4.62 3.44
N GLY A 49 -9.64 -5.59 4.32
CA GLY A 49 -10.62 -6.66 4.15
C GLY A 49 -10.58 -7.67 5.29
N ARG A 50 -11.50 -8.61 5.21
CA ARG A 50 -11.58 -9.71 6.17
C ARG A 50 -10.77 -10.90 5.68
N ILE A 51 -9.94 -11.44 6.56
CA ILE A 51 -9.28 -12.73 6.33
C ILE A 51 -10.27 -13.81 6.77
N VAL A 52 -10.89 -14.47 5.80
CA VAL A 52 -11.95 -15.45 6.07
C VAL A 52 -11.40 -16.83 6.40
N SER A 53 -10.23 -17.16 5.85
CA SER A 53 -9.56 -18.42 6.11
C SER A 53 -8.06 -18.29 5.94
N THR A 54 -7.33 -19.23 6.51
CA THR A 54 -5.88 -19.28 6.45
C THR A 54 -5.42 -20.72 6.21
N LYS A 55 -4.28 -20.87 5.58
CA LYS A 55 -3.64 -22.18 5.40
C LYS A 55 -2.13 -22.06 5.56
N TYR A 56 -1.56 -22.88 6.43
CA TYR A 56 -0.13 -22.96 6.63
C TYR A 56 0.40 -24.30 6.12
N LEU A 57 1.23 -24.24 5.07
CA LEU A 57 1.90 -25.40 4.52
C LEU A 57 3.29 -25.54 5.13
N LYS A 58 3.35 -25.95 6.38
CA LYS A 58 4.58 -26.00 7.20
C LYS A 58 5.69 -26.85 6.56
N ARG A 59 5.32 -27.94 5.86
CA ARG A 59 6.25 -28.88 5.24
C ARG A 59 6.64 -28.53 3.81
N ALA A 60 5.94 -27.57 3.20
CA ALA A 60 6.28 -27.13 1.87
C ALA A 60 7.54 -26.23 1.91
N SER A 61 8.26 -26.17 0.78
CA SER A 61 9.41 -25.30 0.65
C SER A 61 9.04 -23.84 0.96
N GLY A 62 9.82 -23.19 1.84
CA GLY A 62 9.57 -21.83 2.29
C GLY A 62 8.49 -21.68 3.35
N GLY A 63 7.76 -22.75 3.70
CA GLY A 63 6.70 -22.76 4.71
C GLY A 63 5.66 -21.66 4.48
N PRO A 64 4.95 -21.63 3.34
CA PRO A 64 4.04 -20.53 3.04
C PRO A 64 2.78 -20.58 3.90
N ILE A 65 2.38 -19.38 4.36
CA ILE A 65 1.07 -19.15 4.97
C ILE A 65 0.24 -18.37 3.97
N PHE A 66 -0.94 -18.86 3.67
CA PHE A 66 -1.91 -18.20 2.80
C PHE A 66 -3.01 -17.56 3.64
N LEU A 67 -3.28 -16.29 3.39
CA LEU A 67 -4.37 -15.54 4.00
C LEU A 67 -5.40 -15.25 2.92
N ASN A 68 -6.60 -15.84 3.03
CA ASN A 68 -7.65 -15.69 2.02
C ASN A 68 -8.57 -14.53 2.41
N PHE A 69 -8.52 -13.46 1.62
CA PHE A 69 -9.30 -12.25 1.85
C PHE A 69 -10.65 -12.29 1.14
N GLY A 70 -11.68 -11.87 1.85
CA GLY A 70 -13.02 -11.63 1.32
C GLY A 70 -13.87 -12.88 1.12
N ARG A 71 -13.29 -13.90 0.55
CA ARG A 71 -13.91 -15.22 0.32
C ARG A 71 -12.89 -16.33 0.54
N ASP A 72 -13.38 -17.52 0.79
CA ASP A 72 -12.54 -18.69 0.95
C ASP A 72 -11.91 -19.15 -0.38
N TYR A 73 -10.82 -19.87 -0.28
CA TYR A 73 -10.16 -20.50 -1.43
C TYR A 73 -11.15 -21.46 -2.14
N PRO A 74 -11.23 -21.49 -3.47
CA PRO A 74 -10.40 -20.76 -4.46
C PRO A 74 -11.01 -19.43 -4.93
N ASN A 75 -12.02 -18.90 -4.25
CA ASN A 75 -12.76 -17.70 -4.64
C ASN A 75 -12.31 -16.41 -3.91
N GLN A 76 -11.17 -16.46 -3.25
CA GLN A 76 -10.64 -15.32 -2.51
C GLN A 76 -10.43 -14.09 -3.41
N GLN A 77 -10.73 -12.93 -2.88
CA GLN A 77 -10.57 -11.65 -3.58
C GLN A 77 -9.10 -11.23 -3.66
N MET A 78 -8.30 -11.65 -2.69
CA MET A 78 -6.85 -11.47 -2.66
C MET A 78 -6.24 -12.55 -1.77
N THR A 79 -5.05 -13.00 -2.12
CA THR A 79 -4.25 -13.88 -1.28
C THR A 79 -3.13 -13.07 -0.63
N GLY A 80 -3.08 -13.02 0.69
CA GLY A 80 -1.89 -12.60 1.42
C GLY A 80 -0.94 -13.79 1.55
N LEU A 81 0.30 -13.63 1.12
CA LEU A 81 1.31 -14.69 1.17
C LEU A 81 2.44 -14.31 2.13
N ILE A 82 2.66 -15.17 3.12
CA ILE A 82 3.77 -15.04 4.06
C ILE A 82 4.68 -16.26 3.88
N TRP A 83 5.91 -16.02 3.42
CA TRP A 83 6.94 -17.06 3.41
C TRP A 83 7.50 -17.24 4.82
N PHE A 84 6.74 -17.89 5.68
CA PHE A 84 7.00 -17.95 7.12
C PHE A 84 8.32 -18.65 7.47
N GLY A 85 8.76 -19.60 6.65
CA GLY A 85 10.09 -20.22 6.81
C GLY A 85 11.25 -19.22 6.69
N ARG A 86 11.05 -18.11 5.99
CA ARG A 86 12.04 -17.04 5.80
C ARG A 86 11.83 -15.87 6.75
N PHE A 87 10.59 -15.50 7.01
CA PHE A 87 10.23 -14.25 7.68
C PHE A 87 9.62 -14.44 9.09
N SER A 88 9.71 -15.64 9.66
CA SER A 88 9.11 -15.93 10.98
C SER A 88 9.57 -15.00 12.11
N GLU A 89 10.82 -14.54 12.05
CA GLU A 89 11.37 -13.63 13.07
C GLU A 89 10.73 -12.24 13.10
N TYR A 90 10.02 -11.87 12.00
CA TYR A 90 9.33 -10.59 11.89
C TYR A 90 7.88 -10.66 12.37
N PHE A 91 7.49 -11.76 12.98
CA PHE A 91 6.16 -11.97 13.53
C PHE A 91 6.25 -12.40 15.00
N THR A 92 5.54 -11.70 15.87
CA THR A 92 5.44 -12.01 17.30
C THR A 92 4.29 -12.97 17.60
N TYR A 93 3.50 -13.32 16.59
CA TYR A 93 2.37 -14.23 16.69
C TYR A 93 2.40 -15.25 15.54
N LYS A 94 1.56 -16.27 15.63
CA LYS A 94 1.33 -17.24 14.56
C LYS A 94 0.29 -16.65 13.58
N PRO A 95 0.69 -16.17 12.39
CA PRO A 95 -0.20 -15.46 11.50
C PRO A 95 -1.46 -16.24 11.11
N GLU A 96 -1.31 -17.53 10.85
CA GLU A 96 -2.42 -18.40 10.44
C GLU A 96 -3.48 -18.58 11.53
N LYS A 97 -3.12 -18.38 12.78
CA LYS A 97 -4.04 -18.48 13.92
C LYS A 97 -4.60 -17.12 14.31
N PHE A 98 -3.70 -16.15 14.49
CA PHE A 98 -4.08 -14.83 14.98
C PHE A 98 -4.93 -14.04 13.99
N LEU A 99 -4.61 -14.11 12.70
CA LEU A 99 -5.25 -13.29 11.67
C LEU A 99 -6.55 -13.90 11.13
N LYS A 100 -6.79 -15.16 11.42
CA LYS A 100 -8.01 -15.84 10.94
C LYS A 100 -9.26 -15.15 11.45
N ARG A 101 -10.17 -14.81 10.53
CA ARG A 101 -11.44 -14.11 10.78
C ARG A 101 -11.30 -12.68 11.29
N LYS A 102 -10.12 -12.08 11.12
CA LYS A 102 -9.90 -10.67 11.48
C LYS A 102 -10.14 -9.76 10.29
N ASN A 103 -10.64 -8.57 10.57
CA ASN A 103 -10.66 -7.47 9.64
C ASN A 103 -9.33 -6.73 9.76
N VAL A 104 -8.63 -6.59 8.68
CA VAL A 104 -7.27 -6.01 8.67
C VAL A 104 -7.10 -5.05 7.50
N CYS A 105 -6.11 -4.15 7.63
CA CYS A 105 -5.57 -3.37 6.53
C CYS A 105 -4.11 -3.75 6.38
N VAL A 106 -3.70 -4.12 5.17
CA VAL A 106 -2.34 -4.56 4.86
C VAL A 106 -1.73 -3.67 3.79
N LYS A 107 -0.55 -3.13 4.07
CA LYS A 107 0.20 -2.33 3.11
C LYS A 107 1.21 -3.20 2.38
N GLY A 108 1.18 -3.21 1.07
CA GLY A 108 2.13 -3.95 0.27
C GLY A 108 1.94 -3.78 -1.23
N TYR A 109 2.86 -4.39 -1.96
CA TYR A 109 2.80 -4.44 -3.42
C TYR A 109 1.79 -5.48 -3.87
N ILE A 110 0.87 -5.05 -4.74
CA ILE A 110 -0.15 -5.94 -5.30
C ILE A 110 0.39 -6.56 -6.58
N SER A 111 0.49 -7.88 -6.58
CA SER A 111 0.92 -8.67 -7.72
C SER A 111 -0.18 -9.61 -8.19
N GLU A 112 0.09 -10.31 -9.27
CA GLU A 112 -0.77 -11.35 -9.78
C GLU A 112 0.02 -12.65 -9.89
N HIS A 113 -0.58 -13.74 -9.43
CA HIS A 113 0.00 -15.07 -9.54
C HIS A 113 -1.09 -16.02 -10.04
N GLU A 114 -0.85 -16.66 -11.18
CA GLU A 114 -1.80 -17.58 -11.83
C GLU A 114 -3.21 -16.99 -11.98
N GLY A 115 -3.29 -15.72 -12.38
CA GLY A 115 -4.56 -14.99 -12.54
C GLY A 115 -5.20 -14.53 -11.23
N LYS A 116 -4.56 -14.73 -10.08
CA LYS A 116 -5.06 -14.35 -8.76
C LYS A 116 -4.32 -13.15 -8.22
N THR A 117 -5.06 -12.21 -7.63
CA THR A 117 -4.48 -11.05 -6.93
C THR A 117 -3.79 -11.51 -5.66
N GLN A 118 -2.55 -11.07 -5.47
CA GLN A 118 -1.70 -11.51 -4.36
C GLN A 118 -0.91 -10.34 -3.77
N MET A 119 -0.68 -10.41 -2.47
CA MET A 119 0.23 -9.51 -1.77
C MET A 119 1.18 -10.32 -0.90
N GLU A 120 2.48 -10.15 -1.11
CA GLU A 120 3.49 -10.75 -0.24
C GLU A 120 3.65 -9.90 1.02
N ILE A 121 3.62 -10.57 2.18
CA ILE A 121 3.74 -9.94 3.50
C ILE A 121 4.97 -10.50 4.19
N ARG A 122 5.91 -9.63 4.58
CA ARG A 122 7.19 -10.02 5.15
C ARG A 122 7.33 -9.70 6.63
N THR A 123 6.49 -8.81 7.15
CA THR A 123 6.52 -8.39 8.55
C THR A 123 5.11 -8.06 9.04
N GLU A 124 4.88 -8.32 10.32
CA GLU A 124 3.62 -7.93 10.97
C GLU A 124 3.34 -6.42 10.94
N LYS A 125 4.39 -5.60 10.76
CA LYS A 125 4.25 -4.15 10.64
C LYS A 125 3.44 -3.70 9.43
N GLN A 126 3.32 -4.55 8.41
CA GLN A 126 2.48 -4.30 7.25
C GLN A 126 0.99 -4.45 7.55
N ILE A 127 0.65 -5.10 8.67
CA ILE A 127 -0.70 -5.50 9.02
C ILE A 127 -1.19 -4.67 10.20
N LYS A 128 -2.37 -4.06 10.05
CA LYS A 128 -3.08 -3.38 11.13
C LYS A 128 -4.47 -3.98 11.27
N LEU A 129 -4.88 -4.25 12.51
CA LEU A 129 -6.26 -4.64 12.78
C LEU A 129 -7.17 -3.46 12.50
N ARG A 130 -8.29 -3.72 11.84
CA ARG A 130 -9.34 -2.74 11.56
C ARG A 130 -10.47 -2.97 12.56
N GLU A 131 -10.76 -1.96 13.35
CA GLU A 131 -11.90 -1.98 14.26
C GLU A 131 -13.22 -1.67 13.54
#